data_8b381aad3302e9c9c3abfac5064e31b8
#
_entry.id   8b381aad3302e9c9c3abfac5064e31b8
#
_cell.length_a   1.000
_cell.length_b   1.000
_cell.length_c   1.000
_cell.angle_alpha   90.00
_cell.angle_beta   90.00
_cell.angle_gamma   90.00
#
_symmetry.space_group_name_H-M   'P 1'
#
loop_
_entity.id
_entity.type
_entity.pdbx_description
1 polymer ?
#
loop_
_entity_poly.entity_id
_entity_poly.type
_entity_poly.pdbx_seq_one_letter_code
_entity_poly.pdbx_strand_id
1 'polypeptide(L)'
;MFSFSVNAQNLNQIDSNGQKQGLWKKSYENGNLRYKGQFNNDIPIGIFYYYYKSGELQLEKEFFHNGSASATYIFYKNGNLKASGLYVNELKDSTWNYYNRDSVLILQEVYSKGSLNGLVKTFYDEGSIYEEKNYENNILNGIWKQYFLNGKLKLQGNYLNGKREGNQMYYFPNGNVYSSGLYKNDVKIGEWQYNNEEGVKDTTIIYNE
;
A
#
# COMPACT_ATOMS: atom_id res chain seq x y z
N MET A 1 -39.06 38.79 12.73
CA MET A 1 -37.94 38.38 13.54
C MET A 1 -37.93 36.86 13.57
N PHE A 2 -37.18 36.21 12.67
CA PHE A 2 -37.11 34.75 12.62
C PHE A 2 -36.03 34.30 13.61
N SER A 3 -36.44 33.65 14.70
CA SER A 3 -35.52 33.01 15.63
C SER A 3 -35.07 31.68 15.01
N PHE A 4 -33.83 31.63 14.55
CA PHE A 4 -33.16 30.35 14.26
C PHE A 4 -32.86 29.65 15.58
N SER A 5 -33.67 28.67 15.97
CA SER A 5 -33.32 27.75 17.03
C SER A 5 -32.19 26.86 16.51
N VAL A 6 -30.94 27.13 16.97
CA VAL A 6 -29.82 26.20 16.84
C VAL A 6 -30.17 25.00 17.73
N ASN A 7 -30.71 23.95 17.14
CA ASN A 7 -30.85 22.67 17.81
C ASN A 7 -29.42 22.21 18.17
N ALA A 8 -29.08 22.26 19.45
CA ALA A 8 -27.87 21.62 19.96
C ALA A 8 -27.97 20.14 19.57
N GLN A 9 -27.16 19.68 18.61
CA GLN A 9 -27.12 18.27 18.23
C GLN A 9 -26.75 17.46 19.47
N ASN A 10 -27.68 16.63 19.95
CA ASN A 10 -27.42 15.74 21.07
C ASN A 10 -26.30 14.79 20.71
N LEU A 11 -25.24 14.77 21.53
CA LEU A 11 -24.07 13.92 21.32
C LEU A 11 -24.25 12.55 21.95
N ASN A 12 -23.67 11.51 21.35
CA ASN A 12 -23.59 10.16 21.89
C ASN A 12 -24.97 9.56 22.23
N GLN A 13 -25.92 9.73 21.36
CA GLN A 13 -27.29 9.23 21.56
C GLN A 13 -27.37 7.74 21.31
N ILE A 14 -28.15 7.07 22.18
CA ILE A 14 -28.54 5.67 22.06
C ILE A 14 -30.08 5.66 21.98
N ASP A 15 -30.62 4.92 21.01
CA ASP A 15 -32.08 4.75 20.88
C ASP A 15 -32.64 3.72 21.86
N SER A 16 -33.97 3.46 21.78
CA SER A 16 -34.67 2.50 22.63
C SER A 16 -34.22 1.05 22.43
N ASN A 17 -33.56 0.73 21.32
CA ASN A 17 -33.00 -0.59 21.01
C ASN A 17 -31.52 -0.73 21.43
N GLY A 18 -30.93 0.30 22.04
CA GLY A 18 -29.53 0.33 22.44
C GLY A 18 -28.56 0.66 21.32
N GLN A 19 -29.06 1.14 20.15
CA GLN A 19 -28.24 1.43 18.97
C GLN A 19 -27.77 2.90 18.95
N LYS A 20 -26.52 3.11 18.52
CA LYS A 20 -25.95 4.47 18.37
C LYS A 20 -26.63 5.24 17.26
N GLN A 21 -26.95 6.51 17.56
CA GLN A 21 -27.58 7.44 16.64
C GLN A 21 -26.87 8.78 16.60
N GLY A 22 -26.85 9.41 15.43
CA GLY A 22 -26.37 10.78 15.26
C GLY A 22 -24.88 10.96 15.53
N LEU A 23 -24.51 12.16 16.01
CA LEU A 23 -23.12 12.54 16.18
C LEU A 23 -22.52 11.93 17.47
N TRP A 24 -21.38 11.28 17.31
CA TRP A 24 -20.61 10.66 18.40
C TRP A 24 -19.22 11.26 18.53
N LYS A 25 -18.80 11.48 19.80
CA LYS A 25 -17.46 11.93 20.16
C LYS A 25 -16.96 11.13 21.36
N LYS A 26 -15.67 10.78 21.34
CA LYS A 26 -14.99 10.20 22.49
C LYS A 26 -13.65 10.90 22.71
N SER A 27 -13.32 11.22 23.96
CA SER A 27 -12.03 11.81 24.33
C SER A 27 -11.12 10.79 24.98
N TYR A 28 -9.83 11.08 24.98
CA TYR A 28 -8.83 10.45 25.82
C TYR A 28 -8.93 10.94 27.27
N GLU A 29 -8.24 10.29 28.19
CA GLU A 29 -8.18 10.70 29.61
C GLU A 29 -7.63 12.10 29.82
N ASN A 30 -6.72 12.57 28.91
CA ASN A 30 -6.17 13.93 28.93
C ASN A 30 -7.12 15.00 28.36
N GLY A 31 -8.36 14.63 28.01
CA GLY A 31 -9.37 15.54 27.46
C GLY A 31 -9.32 15.74 25.95
N ASN A 32 -8.22 15.39 25.27
CA ASN A 32 -8.12 15.52 23.83
C ASN A 32 -9.07 14.57 23.12
N LEU A 33 -9.62 15.02 21.99
CA LEU A 33 -10.54 14.21 21.18
C LEU A 33 -9.82 12.95 20.68
N ARG A 34 -10.47 11.79 20.89
CA ARG A 34 -10.00 10.50 20.36
C ARG A 34 -10.61 10.19 19.00
N TYR A 35 -11.93 10.40 18.87
CA TYR A 35 -12.64 10.33 17.59
C TYR A 35 -13.93 11.12 17.60
N LYS A 36 -14.41 11.47 16.40
CA LYS A 36 -15.76 11.95 16.11
C LYS A 36 -16.27 11.31 14.82
N GLY A 37 -17.60 11.11 14.73
CA GLY A 37 -18.25 10.55 13.54
C GLY A 37 -19.75 10.46 13.74
N GLN A 38 -20.45 9.91 12.79
CA GLN A 38 -21.91 9.74 12.85
C GLN A 38 -22.31 8.29 12.70
N PHE A 39 -23.32 7.89 13.47
CA PHE A 39 -23.95 6.57 13.38
C PHE A 39 -25.42 6.68 13.01
N ASN A 40 -25.89 5.68 12.30
CA ASN A 40 -27.31 5.40 12.05
C ASN A 40 -27.55 3.92 12.37
N ASN A 41 -28.24 3.60 13.46
CA ASN A 41 -28.50 2.23 13.95
C ASN A 41 -27.20 1.41 14.09
N ASP A 42 -26.22 1.92 14.85
CA ASP A 42 -24.86 1.37 15.00
C ASP A 42 -23.97 1.37 13.72
N ILE A 43 -24.53 1.67 12.56
CA ILE A 43 -23.81 1.71 11.30
C ILE A 43 -23.07 3.05 11.19
N PRO A 44 -21.75 3.07 10.97
CA PRO A 44 -21.02 4.30 10.73
C PRO A 44 -21.40 4.89 9.36
N ILE A 45 -21.66 6.20 9.34
CA ILE A 45 -22.02 6.94 8.12
C ILE A 45 -21.18 8.20 7.98
N GLY A 46 -20.92 8.61 6.74
CA GLY A 46 -20.12 9.80 6.44
C GLY A 46 -18.67 9.69 6.93
N ILE A 47 -18.10 10.78 7.39
CA ILE A 47 -16.69 10.85 7.70
C ILE A 47 -16.46 10.71 9.21
N PHE A 48 -15.58 9.78 9.58
CA PHE A 48 -15.02 9.61 10.91
C PHE A 48 -13.60 10.18 10.94
N TYR A 49 -13.32 10.97 12.00
CA TYR A 49 -12.02 11.50 12.30
C TYR A 49 -11.48 10.89 13.59
N TYR A 50 -10.27 10.37 13.54
CA TYR A 50 -9.55 9.85 14.70
C TYR A 50 -8.29 10.67 14.93
N TYR A 51 -7.93 10.86 16.19
CA TYR A 51 -6.85 11.74 16.57
C TYR A 51 -5.81 11.01 17.41
N TYR A 52 -4.58 11.43 17.34
CA TYR A 52 -3.54 11.04 18.28
C TYR A 52 -3.86 11.55 19.68
N LYS A 53 -3.29 10.94 20.73
CA LYS A 53 -3.45 11.41 22.12
C LYS A 53 -2.92 12.85 22.32
N SER A 54 -2.00 13.30 21.45
CA SER A 54 -1.48 14.69 21.41
C SER A 54 -2.41 15.69 20.71
N GLY A 55 -3.44 15.23 19.98
CA GLY A 55 -4.50 16.06 19.40
C GLY A 55 -4.47 16.19 17.88
N GLU A 56 -3.38 15.81 17.22
CA GLU A 56 -3.27 15.88 15.75
C GLU A 56 -4.16 14.82 15.08
N LEU A 57 -4.63 15.09 13.86
CA LEU A 57 -5.39 14.14 13.06
C LEU A 57 -4.52 12.91 12.76
N GLN A 58 -5.04 11.72 13.06
CA GLN A 58 -4.37 10.43 12.81
C GLN A 58 -4.95 9.69 11.63
N LEU A 59 -6.28 9.72 11.51
CA LEU A 59 -7.01 8.91 10.54
C LEU A 59 -8.31 9.59 10.18
N GLU A 60 -8.63 9.58 8.88
CA GLU A 60 -9.93 9.92 8.33
C GLU A 60 -10.48 8.69 7.62
N LYS A 61 -11.75 8.36 7.89
CA LYS A 61 -12.50 7.29 7.19
C LYS A 61 -13.81 7.83 6.68
N GLU A 62 -14.01 7.78 5.39
CA GLU A 62 -15.29 8.06 4.76
C GLU A 62 -16.02 6.74 4.50
N PHE A 63 -17.12 6.51 5.21
CA PHE A 63 -17.92 5.29 5.11
C PHE A 63 -19.00 5.39 4.04
N PHE A 64 -19.19 4.33 3.28
CA PHE A 64 -20.22 4.16 2.25
C PHE A 64 -20.70 2.70 2.22
N HIS A 65 -21.68 2.40 1.34
CA HIS A 65 -22.32 1.08 1.24
C HIS A 65 -22.79 0.54 2.60
N ASN A 66 -23.57 1.34 3.35
CA ASN A 66 -24.05 1.00 4.69
C ASN A 66 -22.92 0.58 5.66
N GLY A 67 -21.81 1.32 5.63
CA GLY A 67 -20.69 1.11 6.53
C GLY A 67 -19.77 -0.08 6.19
N SER A 68 -20.10 -0.87 5.16
CA SER A 68 -19.30 -2.03 4.76
C SER A 68 -18.03 -1.68 4.00
N ALA A 69 -17.93 -0.46 3.48
CA ALA A 69 -16.73 0.03 2.80
C ALA A 69 -16.32 1.40 3.33
N SER A 70 -15.02 1.71 3.26
CA SER A 70 -14.51 3.03 3.62
C SER A 70 -13.25 3.41 2.84
N ALA A 71 -13.22 4.65 2.32
CA ALA A 71 -11.99 5.31 1.93
C ALA A 71 -11.24 5.74 3.20
N THR A 72 -9.96 5.46 3.28
CA THR A 72 -9.17 5.63 4.49
C THR A 72 -7.91 6.42 4.19
N TYR A 73 -7.66 7.47 5.02
CA TYR A 73 -6.49 8.33 4.94
C TYR A 73 -5.83 8.36 6.32
N ILE A 74 -4.58 7.93 6.40
CA ILE A 74 -3.78 7.87 7.62
C ILE A 74 -2.73 8.97 7.55
N PHE A 75 -2.53 9.70 8.64
CA PHE A 75 -1.63 10.84 8.68
C PHE A 75 -0.50 10.64 9.69
N TYR A 76 0.64 11.21 9.41
CA TYR A 76 1.71 11.42 10.40
C TYR A 76 1.31 12.55 11.35
N LYS A 77 2.00 12.66 12.50
CA LYS A 77 1.76 13.76 13.44
C LYS A 77 2.06 15.15 12.88
N ASN A 78 2.91 15.26 11.85
CA ASN A 78 3.17 16.53 11.16
C ASN A 78 2.05 16.93 10.18
N GLY A 79 0.98 16.11 10.07
CA GLY A 79 -0.15 16.34 9.19
C GLY A 79 0.00 15.78 7.77
N ASN A 80 1.18 15.32 7.39
CA ASN A 80 1.40 14.73 6.07
C ASN A 80 0.74 13.36 5.97
N LEU A 81 0.24 13.04 4.76
CA LEU A 81 -0.36 11.74 4.46
C LEU A 81 0.68 10.63 4.63
N LYS A 82 0.32 9.59 5.39
CA LYS A 82 1.14 8.41 5.62
C LYS A 82 0.69 7.23 4.75
N ALA A 83 -0.62 7.04 4.61
CA ALA A 83 -1.18 5.99 3.76
C ALA A 83 -2.60 6.34 3.34
N SER A 84 -3.03 5.82 2.19
CA SER A 84 -4.42 5.89 1.73
C SER A 84 -4.81 4.61 1.00
N GLY A 85 -6.07 4.23 1.11
CA GLY A 85 -6.62 3.06 0.44
C GLY A 85 -8.05 2.77 0.83
N LEU A 86 -8.55 1.66 0.35
CA LEU A 86 -9.92 1.22 0.54
C LEU A 86 -9.98 0.04 1.51
N TYR A 87 -10.97 0.06 2.41
CA TYR A 87 -11.43 -1.13 3.12
C TYR A 87 -12.79 -1.56 2.60
N VAL A 88 -12.98 -2.86 2.41
CA VAL A 88 -14.26 -3.50 2.15
C VAL A 88 -14.41 -4.64 3.15
N ASN A 89 -15.50 -4.64 3.93
CA ASN A 89 -15.73 -5.58 5.03
C ASN A 89 -14.51 -5.71 5.96
N GLU A 90 -13.93 -4.56 6.38
CA GLU A 90 -12.76 -4.43 7.24
C GLU A 90 -11.46 -5.00 6.68
N LEU A 91 -11.45 -5.49 5.43
CA LEU A 91 -10.27 -5.99 4.73
C LEU A 91 -9.74 -4.92 3.75
N LYS A 92 -8.43 -4.80 3.62
CA LYS A 92 -7.83 -3.97 2.57
C LYS A 92 -8.27 -4.47 1.20
N ASP A 93 -8.63 -3.53 0.33
CA ASP A 93 -9.05 -3.79 -1.05
C ASP A 93 -8.49 -2.74 -1.99
N SER A 94 -8.39 -3.07 -3.30
CA SER A 94 -7.87 -2.18 -4.32
C SER A 94 -6.45 -1.68 -4.04
N THR A 95 -6.11 -0.49 -4.50
CA THR A 95 -4.76 0.08 -4.35
C THR A 95 -4.59 0.78 -3.02
N TRP A 96 -3.50 0.45 -2.33
CA TRP A 96 -3.01 1.13 -1.13
C TRP A 96 -1.71 1.84 -1.43
N ASN A 97 -1.65 3.13 -1.12
CA ASN A 97 -0.48 3.98 -1.28
C ASN A 97 0.11 4.33 0.10
N TYR A 98 1.44 4.32 0.20
CA TYR A 98 2.16 4.67 1.42
C TYR A 98 3.21 5.72 1.10
N TYR A 99 3.31 6.69 1.98
CA TYR A 99 4.17 7.86 1.80
C TYR A 99 5.15 7.98 2.95
N ASN A 100 6.32 8.53 2.71
CA ASN A 100 7.24 8.93 3.76
C ASN A 100 6.78 10.24 4.44
N ARG A 101 7.55 10.73 5.42
CA ARG A 101 7.20 11.97 6.16
C ARG A 101 7.25 13.23 5.32
N ASP A 102 7.89 13.20 4.17
CA ASP A 102 8.03 14.31 3.22
C ASP A 102 6.99 14.23 2.08
N SER A 103 5.98 13.34 2.24
CA SER A 103 4.88 13.12 1.29
C SER A 103 5.32 12.48 -0.03
N VAL A 104 6.49 11.85 -0.09
CA VAL A 104 6.93 11.08 -1.25
C VAL A 104 6.30 9.70 -1.20
N LEU A 105 5.71 9.23 -2.31
CA LEU A 105 5.20 7.86 -2.45
C LEU A 105 6.38 6.87 -2.40
N ILE A 106 6.35 5.95 -1.43
CA ILE A 106 7.43 4.96 -1.23
C ILE A 106 6.99 3.53 -1.51
N LEU A 107 5.69 3.25 -1.44
CA LEU A 107 5.14 1.91 -1.66
C LEU A 107 3.71 2.01 -2.17
N GLN A 108 3.39 1.19 -3.16
CA GLN A 108 2.04 0.96 -3.67
C GLN A 108 1.78 -0.54 -3.69
N GLU A 109 0.68 -0.94 -3.06
CA GLU A 109 0.25 -2.34 -2.96
C GLU A 109 -1.14 -2.49 -3.56
N VAL A 110 -1.41 -3.62 -4.20
CA VAL A 110 -2.75 -3.96 -4.70
C VAL A 110 -3.30 -5.13 -3.90
N TYR A 111 -4.47 -4.93 -3.33
CA TYR A 111 -5.16 -5.91 -2.49
C TYR A 111 -6.46 -6.38 -3.13
N SER A 112 -6.81 -7.62 -2.88
CA SER A 112 -8.15 -8.16 -3.08
C SER A 112 -8.54 -8.94 -1.83
N LYS A 113 -9.64 -8.52 -1.17
CA LYS A 113 -10.16 -9.16 0.04
C LYS A 113 -9.10 -9.42 1.12
N GLY A 114 -8.23 -8.43 1.35
CA GLY A 114 -7.19 -8.46 2.38
C GLY A 114 -5.89 -9.15 1.98
N SER A 115 -5.81 -9.80 0.83
CA SER A 115 -4.61 -10.44 0.32
C SER A 115 -3.94 -9.57 -0.76
N LEU A 116 -2.60 -9.52 -0.77
CA LEU A 116 -1.84 -8.94 -1.88
C LEU A 116 -2.17 -9.72 -3.15
N ASN A 117 -2.72 -9.02 -4.14
CA ASN A 117 -3.14 -9.62 -5.40
C ASN A 117 -3.01 -8.59 -6.54
N GLY A 118 -1.91 -8.60 -7.22
CA GLY A 118 -1.55 -7.65 -8.26
C GLY A 118 -0.15 -7.09 -8.11
N LEU A 119 0.09 -5.96 -8.77
CA LEU A 119 1.40 -5.33 -8.84
C LEU A 119 1.71 -4.52 -7.57
N VAL A 120 2.81 -4.86 -6.92
CA VAL A 120 3.42 -4.07 -5.83
C VAL A 120 4.58 -3.27 -6.40
N LYS A 121 4.62 -1.98 -6.11
CA LYS A 121 5.69 -1.07 -6.51
C LYS A 121 6.34 -0.46 -5.28
N THR A 122 7.66 -0.48 -5.23
CA THR A 122 8.44 0.34 -4.31
C THR A 122 9.15 1.45 -5.06
N PHE A 123 9.43 2.55 -4.38
CA PHE A 123 9.99 3.74 -4.99
C PHE A 123 11.23 4.17 -4.22
N TYR A 124 12.14 4.81 -4.90
CA TYR A 124 13.22 5.58 -4.29
C TYR A 124 12.67 6.83 -3.59
N ASP A 125 13.46 7.41 -2.71
CA ASP A 125 13.07 8.64 -1.97
C ASP A 125 12.80 9.83 -2.89
N GLU A 126 13.37 9.83 -4.12
CA GLU A 126 13.11 10.82 -5.16
C GLU A 126 11.81 10.57 -5.94
N GLY A 127 11.08 9.47 -5.63
CA GLY A 127 9.80 9.14 -6.24
C GLY A 127 9.89 8.32 -7.54
N SER A 128 11.07 7.98 -8.03
CA SER A 128 11.24 7.06 -9.16
C SER A 128 11.05 5.61 -8.72
N ILE A 129 10.62 4.73 -9.64
CA ILE A 129 10.38 3.32 -9.33
C ILE A 129 11.71 2.62 -9.04
N TYR A 130 11.79 1.93 -7.87
CA TYR A 130 12.88 1.04 -7.51
C TYR A 130 12.59 -0.40 -7.94
N GLU A 131 11.39 -0.91 -7.64
CA GLU A 131 11.05 -2.31 -7.85
C GLU A 131 9.57 -2.51 -8.17
N GLU A 132 9.29 -3.49 -9.01
CA GLU A 132 7.96 -3.98 -9.36
C GLU A 132 7.90 -5.50 -9.17
N LYS A 133 6.93 -5.98 -8.39
CA LYS A 133 6.68 -7.40 -8.12
C LYS A 133 5.21 -7.73 -8.27
N ASN A 134 4.89 -8.82 -8.92
CA ASN A 134 3.52 -9.33 -8.95
C ASN A 134 3.27 -10.33 -7.83
N TYR A 135 2.10 -10.20 -7.22
CA TYR A 135 1.61 -11.10 -6.19
C TYR A 135 0.28 -11.72 -6.61
N GLU A 136 0.08 -12.96 -6.24
CA GLU A 136 -1.18 -13.68 -6.31
C GLU A 136 -1.42 -14.32 -4.95
N ASN A 137 -2.52 -13.90 -4.25
CA ASN A 137 -2.89 -14.39 -2.92
C ASN A 137 -1.72 -14.39 -1.91
N ASN A 138 -1.00 -13.25 -1.80
CA ASN A 138 0.17 -13.02 -0.95
C ASN A 138 1.45 -13.78 -1.37
N ILE A 139 1.44 -14.52 -2.49
CA ILE A 139 2.58 -15.27 -3.00
C ILE A 139 3.15 -14.52 -4.21
N LEU A 140 4.48 -14.37 -4.27
CA LEU A 140 5.15 -13.83 -5.46
C LEU A 140 4.88 -14.74 -6.65
N ASN A 141 4.25 -14.18 -7.70
CA ASN A 141 3.90 -14.91 -8.91
C ASN A 141 3.88 -13.97 -10.11
N GLY A 142 4.72 -14.23 -11.11
CA GLY A 142 4.85 -13.40 -12.29
C GLY A 142 6.08 -12.50 -12.33
N ILE A 143 6.02 -11.44 -13.10
CA ILE A 143 7.18 -10.60 -13.44
C ILE A 143 7.72 -9.88 -12.21
N TRP A 144 9.06 -9.85 -12.11
CA TRP A 144 9.85 -9.08 -11.18
C TRP A 144 10.81 -8.17 -11.95
N LYS A 145 10.80 -6.89 -11.63
CA LYS A 145 11.74 -5.89 -12.18
C LYS A 145 12.34 -5.04 -11.08
N GLN A 146 13.61 -4.70 -11.22
CA GLN A 146 14.27 -3.65 -10.46
C GLN A 146 14.86 -2.63 -11.41
N TYR A 147 14.96 -1.40 -10.94
CA TYR A 147 15.46 -0.28 -11.72
C TYR A 147 16.61 0.41 -10.99
N PHE A 148 17.53 0.96 -11.72
CA PHE A 148 18.50 1.93 -11.22
C PHE A 148 17.80 3.28 -10.99
N LEU A 149 18.45 4.16 -10.22
CA LEU A 149 17.94 5.50 -9.95
C LEU A 149 17.74 6.33 -11.25
N ASN A 150 18.52 6.05 -12.29
CA ASN A 150 18.36 6.69 -13.61
C ASN A 150 17.18 6.13 -14.43
N GLY A 151 16.35 5.27 -13.85
CA GLY A 151 15.16 4.66 -14.46
C GLY A 151 15.42 3.48 -15.40
N LYS A 152 16.68 3.13 -15.66
CA LYS A 152 17.02 1.96 -16.48
C LYS A 152 16.83 0.67 -15.69
N LEU A 153 16.46 -0.41 -16.38
CA LEU A 153 16.38 -1.74 -15.78
C LEU A 153 17.72 -2.15 -15.15
N LYS A 154 17.65 -2.66 -13.92
CA LYS A 154 18.75 -3.29 -13.20
C LYS A 154 18.61 -4.82 -13.23
N LEU A 155 17.36 -5.30 -13.17
CA LEU A 155 17.02 -6.70 -13.17
C LEU A 155 15.64 -6.90 -13.78
N GLN A 156 15.48 -7.98 -14.53
CA GLN A 156 14.19 -8.52 -14.94
C GLN A 156 14.21 -10.04 -14.77
N GLY A 157 13.21 -10.57 -14.12
CA GLY A 157 13.04 -12.00 -13.87
C GLY A 157 11.59 -12.37 -13.63
N ASN A 158 11.39 -13.58 -13.19
CA ASN A 158 10.07 -14.14 -12.95
C ASN A 158 10.03 -14.94 -11.66
N TYR A 159 8.91 -14.91 -10.99
CA TYR A 159 8.57 -15.78 -9.87
C TYR A 159 7.42 -16.72 -10.26
N LEU A 160 7.50 -17.95 -9.79
CA LEU A 160 6.41 -18.92 -9.82
C LEU A 160 6.27 -19.51 -8.42
N ASN A 161 5.09 -19.33 -7.78
CA ASN A 161 4.82 -19.84 -6.45
C ASN A 161 5.89 -19.44 -5.40
N GLY A 162 6.34 -18.18 -5.43
CA GLY A 162 7.29 -17.60 -4.49
C GLY A 162 8.76 -17.89 -4.78
N LYS A 163 9.08 -18.65 -5.85
CA LYS A 163 10.45 -19.00 -6.24
C LYS A 163 10.80 -18.41 -7.60
N ARG A 164 12.07 -18.04 -7.77
CA ARG A 164 12.57 -17.59 -9.09
C ARG A 164 12.47 -18.73 -10.07
N GLU A 165 11.91 -18.43 -11.26
CA GLU A 165 11.64 -19.41 -12.30
C GLU A 165 11.82 -18.77 -13.69
N GLY A 166 12.41 -19.50 -14.63
CA GLY A 166 12.59 -19.06 -16.02
C GLY A 166 13.75 -18.08 -16.20
N ASN A 167 13.69 -17.31 -17.29
CA ASN A 167 14.75 -16.38 -17.67
C ASN A 167 14.91 -15.24 -16.66
N GLN A 168 16.17 -14.94 -16.33
CA GLN A 168 16.55 -13.77 -15.55
C GLN A 168 17.68 -13.01 -16.24
N MET A 169 17.54 -11.69 -16.24
CA MET A 169 18.51 -10.77 -16.83
C MET A 169 18.91 -9.73 -15.79
N TYR A 170 20.20 -9.44 -15.72
CA TYR A 170 20.79 -8.36 -14.98
C TYR A 170 21.41 -7.36 -15.95
N TYR A 171 21.41 -6.10 -15.60
CA TYR A 171 21.85 -5.04 -16.48
C TYR A 171 22.88 -4.15 -15.78
N PHE A 172 23.77 -3.57 -16.55
CA PHE A 172 24.61 -2.45 -16.14
C PHE A 172 23.79 -1.13 -16.11
N PRO A 173 24.28 -0.10 -15.40
CA PRO A 173 23.61 1.22 -15.38
C PRO A 173 23.50 1.91 -16.76
N ASN A 174 24.37 1.54 -17.72
CA ASN A 174 24.30 2.01 -19.10
C ASN A 174 23.16 1.35 -19.90
N GLY A 175 22.59 0.23 -19.39
CA GLY A 175 21.48 -0.53 -19.98
C GLY A 175 21.91 -1.78 -20.74
N ASN A 176 23.20 -2.04 -20.89
CA ASN A 176 23.71 -3.27 -21.47
C ASN A 176 23.49 -4.45 -20.51
N VAL A 177 23.26 -5.65 -21.06
CA VAL A 177 23.09 -6.87 -20.26
C VAL A 177 24.43 -7.22 -19.59
N TYR A 178 24.42 -7.28 -18.25
CA TYR A 178 25.53 -7.80 -17.45
C TYR A 178 25.55 -9.32 -17.45
N SER A 179 24.40 -9.96 -17.10
CA SER A 179 24.32 -11.42 -17.13
C SER A 179 22.89 -11.89 -17.38
N SER A 180 22.77 -13.08 -17.98
CA SER A 180 21.48 -13.71 -18.24
C SER A 180 21.59 -15.22 -18.16
N GLY A 181 20.49 -15.87 -17.75
CA GLY A 181 20.40 -17.33 -17.67
C GLY A 181 19.06 -17.76 -17.07
N LEU A 182 18.96 -19.03 -16.75
CA LEU A 182 17.75 -19.65 -16.25
C LEU A 182 17.81 -19.88 -14.74
N TYR A 183 16.68 -19.65 -14.07
CA TYR A 183 16.41 -20.14 -12.73
C TYR A 183 15.35 -21.25 -12.78
N LYS A 184 15.48 -22.23 -11.90
CA LYS A 184 14.48 -23.23 -11.58
C LYS A 184 14.44 -23.41 -10.07
N ASN A 185 13.30 -23.12 -9.44
CA ASN A 185 13.11 -23.21 -7.99
C ASN A 185 14.22 -22.48 -7.20
N ASP A 186 14.54 -21.22 -7.54
CA ASP A 186 15.58 -20.37 -6.95
C ASP A 186 17.03 -20.77 -7.25
N VAL A 187 17.27 -21.83 -8.00
CA VAL A 187 18.60 -22.32 -8.35
C VAL A 187 18.95 -21.91 -9.78
N LYS A 188 20.16 -21.42 -10.02
CA LYS A 188 20.68 -21.22 -11.37
C LYS A 188 20.89 -22.56 -12.05
N ILE A 189 20.41 -22.68 -13.29
CA ILE A 189 20.56 -23.89 -14.10
C ILE A 189 21.06 -23.55 -15.51
N GLY A 190 21.67 -24.54 -16.16
CA GLY A 190 22.09 -24.43 -17.55
C GLY A 190 23.16 -23.37 -17.77
N GLU A 191 23.16 -22.80 -18.96
CA GLU A 191 24.14 -21.81 -19.37
C GLU A 191 23.80 -20.41 -18.86
N TRP A 192 24.75 -19.78 -18.18
CA TRP A 192 24.71 -18.37 -17.77
C TRP A 192 25.77 -17.59 -18.52
N GLN A 193 25.32 -16.62 -19.29
CA GLN A 193 26.20 -15.71 -20.01
C GLN A 193 26.50 -14.49 -19.16
N TYR A 194 27.77 -14.02 -19.18
CA TYR A 194 28.23 -12.79 -18.56
C TYR A 194 28.88 -11.91 -19.61
N ASN A 195 28.62 -10.62 -19.58
CA ASN A 195 29.16 -9.64 -20.52
C ASN A 195 29.89 -8.53 -19.76
N ASN A 196 30.76 -7.82 -20.45
CA ASN A 196 31.38 -6.58 -19.98
C ASN A 196 30.43 -5.39 -20.17
N GLU A 197 30.84 -4.18 -19.76
CA GLU A 197 30.01 -2.97 -19.84
C GLU A 197 29.71 -2.52 -21.27
N GLU A 198 30.52 -2.89 -22.24
CA GLU A 198 30.28 -2.68 -23.67
C GLU A 198 29.25 -3.63 -24.27
N GLY A 199 28.81 -4.62 -23.48
CA GLY A 199 27.85 -5.64 -23.90
C GLY A 199 28.47 -6.80 -24.66
N VAL A 200 29.80 -6.88 -24.70
CA VAL A 200 30.52 -7.98 -25.32
C VAL A 200 30.61 -9.14 -24.34
N LYS A 201 30.37 -10.35 -24.85
CA LYS A 201 30.44 -11.59 -24.05
C LYS A 201 31.87 -11.76 -23.48
N ASP A 202 31.93 -11.87 -22.15
CA ASP A 202 33.15 -12.09 -21.39
C ASP A 202 33.32 -13.58 -21.05
N THR A 203 32.30 -14.20 -20.45
CA THR A 203 32.38 -15.61 -20.07
C THR A 203 31.00 -16.28 -20.05
N THR A 204 31.05 -17.61 -19.95
CA THR A 204 29.89 -18.47 -19.76
C THR A 204 30.16 -19.45 -18.63
N ILE A 205 29.22 -19.59 -17.71
CA ILE A 205 29.28 -20.56 -16.62
C ILE A 205 28.11 -21.53 -16.79
N ILE A 206 28.40 -22.82 -16.72
CA ILE A 206 27.38 -23.88 -16.78
C ILE A 206 27.08 -24.31 -15.34
N TYR A 207 25.80 -24.18 -14.95
CA TYR A 207 25.29 -24.68 -13.67
C TYR A 207 24.57 -26.01 -13.91
N ASN A 208 25.03 -27.06 -13.24
CA ASN A 208 24.39 -28.37 -13.29
C ASN A 208 23.10 -28.37 -12.48
N GLU A 209 22.11 -29.14 -12.91
CA GLU A 209 20.82 -29.33 -12.20
C GLU A 209 21.00 -30.03 -10.85
#